data_d9792a2273411051870366086c701748
#
_entry.id   d9792a2273411051870366086c701748
#
_cell.length_a   1.000
_cell.length_b   1.000
_cell.length_c   1.000
_cell.angle_alpha   90.00
_cell.angle_beta   90.00
_cell.angle_gamma   90.00
#
_symmetry.space_group_name_H-M   'P 1'
#
loop_
_entity.id
_entity.type
_entity.pdbx_description
1 polymer ?
#
loop_
_entity_poly.entity_id
_entity_poly.type
_entity_poly.pdbx_seq_one_letter_code
_entity_poly.pdbx_strand_id
1 'polypeptide(L)'
;MNTKTPVVVMVGCYLRQGRSVALEAAARFVQEGRQAVIVEGGPGTLVAPPGVELVQLAPGCVCCVGQLPLRVTVARMIRLIRPARLWIELSQADHLPELRKQLDGPGFAGAIDLQDAPQQFI
;
A
#
# COMPACT_ATOMS: atom_id res chain seq x y z
N MET A 1 -17.86 8.55 15.44
CA MET A 1 -16.56 8.00 15.72
C MET A 1 -15.67 8.09 14.51
N ASN A 2 -14.53 8.66 14.71
CA ASN A 2 -13.64 8.91 13.60
C ASN A 2 -12.63 7.78 13.50
N THR A 3 -12.85 6.89 12.56
CA THR A 3 -11.94 5.77 12.37
C THR A 3 -11.06 6.05 11.18
N LYS A 4 -9.78 6.17 11.44
CA LYS A 4 -8.80 6.31 10.38
C LYS A 4 -8.40 4.94 9.87
N THR A 5 -8.16 4.84 8.58
CA THR A 5 -7.66 3.61 8.00
C THR A 5 -6.16 3.52 8.26
N PRO A 6 -5.68 2.47 8.92
CA PRO A 6 -4.23 2.28 9.05
C PRO A 6 -3.61 2.03 7.69
N VAL A 7 -2.58 2.80 7.37
CA VAL A 7 -1.84 2.65 6.11
C VAL A 7 -0.40 2.34 6.45
N VAL A 8 0.06 1.15 6.07
CA VAL A 8 1.41 0.68 6.35
C VAL A 8 2.22 0.77 5.08
N VAL A 9 3.31 1.51 5.11
CA VAL A 9 4.18 1.71 3.95
C VAL A 9 5.48 0.97 4.16
N MET A 10 5.92 0.25 3.14
CA MET A 10 7.18 -0.48 3.19
C MET A 10 7.88 -0.44 1.84
N VAL A 11 9.17 -0.70 1.87
CA VAL A 11 9.97 -0.82 0.65
C VAL A 11 10.28 -2.30 0.47
N GLY A 12 9.81 -2.85 -0.65
CA GLY A 12 9.97 -4.27 -0.90
C GLY A 12 11.22 -4.55 -1.70
N CYS A 13 11.88 -5.60 -1.34
CA CYS A 13 13.05 -6.05 -2.09
C CYS A 13 12.92 -7.52 -2.51
N TYR A 14 11.74 -8.08 -2.38
CA TYR A 14 11.52 -9.49 -2.66
C TYR A 14 10.80 -9.74 -3.97
N LEU A 15 10.52 -8.67 -4.70
CA LEU A 15 9.79 -8.82 -5.95
C LEU A 15 10.55 -9.66 -6.97
N ARG A 16 11.86 -9.68 -6.85
CA ARG A 16 12.69 -10.49 -7.74
C ARG A 16 12.41 -11.98 -7.61
N GLN A 17 11.78 -12.39 -6.52
CA GLN A 17 11.42 -13.79 -6.30
C GLN A 17 9.94 -14.04 -6.53
N GLY A 18 9.26 -13.08 -7.13
CA GLY A 18 7.83 -13.20 -7.38
C GLY A 18 6.97 -13.09 -6.13
N ARG A 19 7.52 -12.54 -5.07
CA ARG A 19 6.83 -12.42 -3.79
C ARG A 19 6.66 -10.96 -3.42
N SER A 20 5.60 -10.68 -2.68
CA SER A 20 5.36 -9.35 -2.14
C SER A 20 5.30 -9.45 -0.63
N VAL A 21 6.14 -8.67 0.04
CA VAL A 21 6.15 -8.62 1.50
C VAL A 21 4.82 -8.10 2.00
N ALA A 22 4.26 -7.08 1.34
CA ALA A 22 2.99 -6.51 1.76
C ALA A 22 1.85 -7.51 1.62
N LEU A 23 1.83 -8.29 0.54
CA LEU A 23 0.80 -9.31 0.38
C LEU A 23 0.89 -10.38 1.46
N GLU A 24 2.11 -10.81 1.78
CA GLU A 24 2.29 -11.82 2.81
C GLU A 24 1.90 -11.28 4.19
N ALA A 25 2.24 -10.03 4.46
CA ALA A 25 1.84 -9.41 5.72
C ALA A 25 0.34 -9.26 5.81
N ALA A 26 -0.29 -8.78 4.73
CA ALA A 26 -1.74 -8.59 4.72
C ALA A 26 -2.48 -9.89 4.96
N ALA A 27 -1.98 -10.98 4.40
CA ALA A 27 -2.62 -12.28 4.59
C ALA A 27 -2.72 -12.69 6.05
N ARG A 28 -1.80 -12.22 6.88
CA ARG A 28 -1.83 -12.52 8.32
C ARG A 28 -2.87 -11.75 9.08
N PHE A 29 -3.41 -10.70 8.48
CA PHE A 29 -4.36 -9.81 9.16
C PHE A 29 -5.78 -9.90 8.62
N VAL A 30 -6.06 -10.87 7.75
CA VAL A 30 -7.39 -10.98 7.16
C VAL A 30 -8.48 -11.25 8.21
N GLN A 31 -8.10 -11.74 9.38
CA GLN A 31 -9.04 -11.97 10.45
C GLN A 31 -9.55 -10.66 11.07
N GLU A 32 -8.79 -9.58 10.90
CA GLU A 32 -9.20 -8.26 11.39
C GLU A 32 -10.19 -7.58 10.45
N GLY A 33 -10.31 -8.09 9.24
CA GLY A 33 -11.16 -7.52 8.24
C GLY A 33 -10.50 -7.55 6.88
N ARG A 34 -11.19 -6.98 5.90
CA ARG A 34 -10.67 -6.95 4.53
C ARG A 34 -9.38 -6.14 4.49
N GLN A 35 -8.40 -6.67 3.78
CA GLN A 35 -7.11 -6.01 3.61
C GLN A 35 -6.99 -5.49 2.18
N ALA A 36 -6.29 -4.37 2.00
CA ALA A 36 -6.00 -3.83 0.68
C ALA A 36 -4.50 -3.69 0.55
N VAL A 37 -3.97 -4.00 -0.63
CA VAL A 37 -2.53 -3.94 -0.89
C VAL A 37 -2.28 -3.26 -2.22
N ILE A 38 -1.36 -2.31 -2.22
CA ILE A 38 -0.89 -1.67 -3.44
C ILE A 38 0.60 -2.00 -3.57
N VAL A 39 0.98 -2.59 -4.69
CA VAL A 39 2.38 -2.93 -4.95
C VAL A 39 2.86 -2.14 -6.14
N GLU A 40 3.97 -1.43 -5.96
CA GLU A 40 4.61 -0.68 -7.05
C GLU A 40 5.59 -1.60 -7.76
N GLY A 41 5.31 -1.88 -9.02
CA GLY A 41 6.18 -2.74 -9.81
C GLY A 41 5.96 -4.21 -9.52
N GLY A 42 7.00 -4.98 -9.67
CA GLY A 42 6.95 -6.40 -9.43
C GLY A 42 6.97 -7.22 -10.71
N PRO A 43 7.42 -8.45 -10.62
CA PRO A 43 7.47 -9.33 -11.78
C PRO A 43 6.08 -9.94 -12.02
N GLY A 44 5.71 -9.99 -13.27
CA GLY A 44 4.53 -10.73 -13.69
C GLY A 44 3.29 -10.34 -12.92
N THR A 45 2.45 -11.31 -12.66
CA THR A 45 1.19 -11.11 -11.97
C THR A 45 1.25 -11.72 -10.58
N LEU A 46 1.02 -10.88 -9.58
CA LEU A 46 0.90 -11.36 -8.21
C LEU A 46 -0.54 -11.82 -7.98
N VAL A 47 -0.69 -12.81 -7.12
CA VAL A 47 -2.01 -13.37 -6.80
C VAL A 47 -2.35 -13.01 -5.35
N ALA A 48 -3.50 -12.38 -5.18
CA ALA A 48 -3.97 -12.01 -3.85
C ALA A 48 -4.67 -13.18 -3.18
N PRO A 49 -4.36 -13.43 -1.91
CA PRO A 49 -5.10 -14.45 -1.15
C PRO A 49 -6.53 -13.98 -0.85
N PRO A 50 -7.40 -14.89 -0.43
CA PRO A 50 -8.77 -14.49 -0.06
C PRO A 50 -8.77 -13.42 1.03
N GLY A 51 -9.65 -12.45 0.89
CA GLY A 51 -9.75 -11.37 1.85
C GLY A 51 -8.80 -10.21 1.60
N VAL A 52 -8.00 -10.27 0.54
CA VAL A 52 -7.05 -9.23 0.19
C VAL A 52 -7.36 -8.70 -1.20
N GLU A 53 -7.54 -7.38 -1.30
CA GLU A 53 -7.70 -6.70 -2.58
C GLU A 53 -6.34 -6.16 -3.00
N LEU A 54 -5.91 -6.49 -4.21
CA LEU A 54 -4.58 -6.14 -4.69
C LEU A 54 -4.65 -5.24 -5.91
N VAL A 55 -3.86 -4.18 -5.90
CA VAL A 55 -3.61 -3.35 -7.08
C VAL A 55 -2.11 -3.31 -7.32
N GLN A 56 -1.71 -3.63 -8.52
CA GLN A 56 -0.31 -3.62 -8.92
C GLN A 56 -0.09 -2.46 -9.88
N LEU A 57 0.79 -1.52 -9.51
CA LEU A 57 1.05 -0.33 -10.33
C LEU A 57 2.34 -0.50 -11.10
N ALA A 58 2.39 0.10 -12.30
CA ALA A 58 3.58 0.03 -13.13
C ALA A 58 4.73 0.77 -12.45
N PRO A 59 5.95 0.22 -12.52
CA PRO A 59 7.10 0.87 -11.91
C PRO A 59 7.46 2.16 -12.65
N GLY A 60 8.00 3.12 -11.91
CA GLY A 60 8.49 4.36 -12.49
C GLY A 60 7.46 5.42 -12.73
N CYS A 61 6.20 5.06 -12.89
CA CYS A 61 5.14 6.04 -13.15
C CYS A 61 4.88 6.92 -11.95
N VAL A 62 5.11 6.38 -10.78
CA VAL A 62 4.78 7.05 -9.53
C VAL A 62 5.57 8.33 -9.37
N CYS A 63 6.88 8.28 -9.57
CA CYS A 63 7.69 9.47 -9.37
C CYS A 63 7.63 10.42 -10.56
N CYS A 64 7.34 9.93 -11.74
CA CYS A 64 7.32 10.78 -12.93
C CYS A 64 6.13 11.72 -12.97
N VAL A 65 5.02 11.31 -12.41
CA VAL A 65 3.79 12.11 -12.44
C VAL A 65 3.37 12.56 -11.05
N GLY A 66 4.32 12.76 -10.16
CA GLY A 66 4.03 13.27 -8.83
C GLY A 66 3.20 12.33 -8.02
N GLN A 67 3.30 11.05 -8.25
CA GLN A 67 2.60 10.02 -7.49
C GLN A 67 1.08 10.07 -7.66
N LEU A 68 0.62 10.69 -8.71
CA LEU A 68 -0.81 10.83 -8.93
C LEU A 68 -1.53 9.50 -9.02
N PRO A 69 -1.03 8.50 -9.77
CA PRO A 69 -1.72 7.21 -9.83
C PRO A 69 -1.85 6.56 -8.46
N LEU A 70 -0.81 6.66 -7.63
CA LEU A 70 -0.83 6.07 -6.30
C LEU A 70 -1.83 6.77 -5.42
N ARG A 71 -1.86 8.11 -5.43
CA ARG A 71 -2.82 8.87 -4.63
C ARG A 71 -4.26 8.52 -4.98
N VAL A 72 -4.54 8.45 -6.28
CA VAL A 72 -5.88 8.12 -6.73
C VAL A 72 -6.27 6.71 -6.30
N THR A 73 -5.33 5.78 -6.42
CA THR A 73 -5.58 4.39 -6.03
C THR A 73 -5.83 4.27 -4.53
N VAL A 74 -5.03 4.96 -3.70
CA VAL A 74 -5.22 4.95 -2.26
C VAL A 74 -6.61 5.48 -1.90
N ALA A 75 -6.96 6.65 -2.45
CA ALA A 75 -8.25 7.25 -2.15
C ALA A 75 -9.41 6.33 -2.54
N ARG A 76 -9.27 5.69 -3.69
CA ARG A 76 -10.28 4.80 -4.21
C ARG A 76 -10.46 3.57 -3.33
N MET A 77 -9.36 2.95 -2.93
CA MET A 77 -9.41 1.75 -2.11
C MET A 77 -10.00 2.04 -0.75
N ILE A 78 -9.62 3.17 -0.15
CA ILE A 78 -10.17 3.54 1.15
C ILE A 78 -11.68 3.75 1.05
N ARG A 79 -12.11 4.45 -0.01
CA ARG A 79 -13.54 4.79 -0.15
C ARG A 79 -14.39 3.59 -0.52
N LEU A 80 -13.91 2.75 -1.45
CA LEU A 80 -14.73 1.68 -2.01
C LEU A 80 -14.63 0.38 -1.24
N ILE A 81 -13.44 0.07 -0.73
CA ILE A 81 -13.20 -1.19 -0.06
C ILE A 81 -13.34 -1.07 1.44
N ARG A 82 -13.00 0.11 1.99
CA ARG A 82 -13.00 0.37 3.42
C ARG A 82 -12.23 -0.72 4.16
N PRO A 83 -10.94 -0.89 3.81
CA PRO A 83 -10.18 -1.98 4.37
C PRO A 83 -9.88 -1.75 5.85
N ALA A 84 -9.70 -2.83 6.58
CA ALA A 84 -9.23 -2.74 7.96
C ALA A 84 -7.81 -2.19 7.99
N ARG A 85 -7.04 -2.45 6.92
CA ARG A 85 -5.67 -1.97 6.83
C ARG A 85 -5.27 -1.91 5.35
N LEU A 86 -4.54 -0.87 4.98
CA LEU A 86 -4.00 -0.72 3.63
C LEU A 86 -2.49 -0.84 3.69
N TRP A 87 -1.94 -1.69 2.84
CA TRP A 87 -0.51 -1.92 2.76
C TRP A 87 0.00 -1.39 1.44
N ILE A 88 1.10 -0.61 1.48
CA ILE A 88 1.71 -0.07 0.28
C ILE A 88 3.16 -0.53 0.24
N GLU A 89 3.52 -1.24 -0.80
CA GLU A 89 4.89 -1.70 -1.00
C GLU A 89 5.51 -0.97 -2.17
N LEU A 90 6.54 -0.18 -1.89
CA LEU A 90 7.26 0.58 -2.90
C LEU A 90 8.44 -0.22 -3.42
N SER A 91 8.77 0.00 -4.69
CA SER A 91 9.91 -0.69 -5.29
C SER A 91 11.25 -0.06 -4.90
N GLN A 92 11.24 1.23 -4.52
CA GLN A 92 12.47 1.95 -4.19
C GLN A 92 12.25 2.85 -3.00
N ALA A 93 13.28 2.91 -2.15
CA ALA A 93 13.23 3.74 -0.95
C ALA A 93 13.12 5.23 -1.29
N ASP A 94 13.60 5.63 -2.47
CA ASP A 94 13.55 7.02 -2.90
C ASP A 94 12.13 7.56 -3.00
N HIS A 95 11.17 6.69 -3.19
CA HIS A 95 9.78 7.10 -3.35
C HIS A 95 9.10 7.36 -2.01
N LEU A 96 9.70 6.89 -0.93
CA LEU A 96 9.06 6.94 0.38
C LEU A 96 8.81 8.36 0.89
N PRO A 97 9.78 9.29 0.85
CA PRO A 97 9.53 10.63 1.36
C PRO A 97 8.41 11.34 0.60
N GLU A 98 8.37 11.18 -0.71
CA GLU A 98 7.33 11.83 -1.52
C GLU A 98 5.96 11.23 -1.22
N LEU A 99 5.90 9.91 -1.06
CA LEU A 99 4.64 9.27 -0.72
C LEU A 99 4.13 9.73 0.64
N ARG A 100 5.00 9.79 1.63
CA ARG A 100 4.60 10.28 2.96
C ARG A 100 4.05 11.69 2.88
N LYS A 101 4.70 12.55 2.10
CA LYS A 101 4.26 13.92 1.92
C LYS A 101 2.88 13.98 1.29
N GLN A 102 2.63 13.13 0.30
CA GLN A 102 1.34 13.10 -0.37
C GLN A 102 0.24 12.61 0.57
N LEU A 103 0.52 11.59 1.35
CA LEU A 103 -0.48 11.01 2.24
C LEU A 103 -0.74 11.86 3.47
N ASP A 104 0.22 12.69 3.87
CA ASP A 104 0.01 13.66 4.95
C ASP A 104 -0.72 14.91 4.48
N GLY A 105 -0.96 15.03 3.19
CA GLY A 105 -1.58 16.22 2.62
C GLY A 105 -3.05 16.34 2.94
N PRO A 106 -3.63 17.49 2.59
CA PRO A 106 -5.04 17.78 2.97
C PRO A 106 -6.04 16.79 2.42
N GLY A 107 -5.73 16.13 1.31
CA GLY A 107 -6.67 15.18 0.73
C GLY A 107 -6.91 13.95 1.58
N PHE A 108 -6.01 13.66 2.51
CA PHE A 108 -6.11 12.47 3.36
C PHE A 108 -6.20 12.81 4.84
N ALA A 109 -6.18 14.09 5.20
CA ALA A 109 -6.18 14.49 6.60
C ALA A 109 -7.39 13.92 7.33
N GLY A 110 -7.15 13.22 8.41
CA GLY A 110 -8.23 12.63 9.20
C GLY A 110 -8.78 11.33 8.66
N ALA A 111 -8.35 10.91 7.47
CA ALA A 111 -8.86 9.69 6.86
C ALA A 111 -7.92 8.50 7.04
N ILE A 112 -6.63 8.74 7.19
CA ILE A 112 -5.67 7.64 7.30
C ILE A 112 -4.77 7.84 8.52
N ASP A 113 -4.25 6.72 9.00
CA ASP A 113 -3.25 6.67 10.06
C ASP A 113 -2.00 6.04 9.46
N LEU A 114 -1.05 6.88 9.09
CA LEU A 114 0.16 6.44 8.39
C LEU A 114 1.13 5.78 9.36
N GLN A 115 1.52 4.56 9.07
CA GLN A 115 2.38 3.77 9.92
C GLN A 115 3.58 3.23 9.15
N ASP A 116 4.68 3.05 9.85
CA ASP A 116 5.82 2.36 9.29
C ASP A 116 5.65 0.87 9.47
N ALA A 117 6.19 0.10 8.53
CA ALA A 117 6.12 -1.34 8.63
C ALA A 117 6.92 -1.82 9.84
N PRO A 118 6.36 -2.75 10.62
CA PRO A 118 7.15 -3.39 11.67
C PRO A 118 8.32 -4.13 11.07
N GLN A 119 9.44 -4.14 11.80
CA GLN A 119 10.65 -4.79 11.30
C GLN A 119 10.47 -6.27 11.02
N GLN A 120 9.56 -6.89 11.72
CA GLN A 120 9.32 -8.32 11.54
C GLN A 120 8.78 -8.65 10.16
N PHE A 121 8.35 -7.67 9.41
CA PHE A 121 7.83 -7.87 8.05
C PHE A 121 8.88 -7.57 6.97
N ILE A 122 10.06 -7.15 7.36
CA ILE A 122 11.08 -6.75 6.39
C ILE A 122 12.16 -7.80 6.27
#